data_04054529cbab124aed6b6c5efc8aabe6
#
_entry.id   04054529cbab124aed6b6c5efc8aabe6
#
_cell.length_a   1.000
_cell.length_b   1.000
_cell.length_c   1.000
_cell.angle_alpha   90.00
_cell.angle_beta   90.00
_cell.angle_gamma   90.00
#
_symmetry.space_group_name_H-M   'P 1'
#
loop_
_entity.id
_entity.type
_entity.pdbx_description
1 polymer ?
#
loop_
_entity_poly.entity_id
_entity_poly.type
_entity_poly.pdbx_seq_one_letter_code
_entity_poly.pdbx_strand_id
1 'polypeptide(L)'
;MYKIEKLTVKNRCEIPVGSVVEIEVSEEVHIHSDLGKQCYGQFYLRKCLAKKGLLQCVHSPFPANWKGKPLIVVKNDDVAPIELRADDEIGCLWIFTHKY
;
A
#
# COMPACT_ATOMS: atom_id res chain seq x y z
N MET A 1 17.18 -7.80 -7.13
CA MET A 1 16.85 -8.24 -5.75
C MET A 1 15.66 -7.43 -5.25
N TYR A 2 14.77 -8.06 -4.53
CA TYR A 2 13.60 -7.38 -3.97
C TYR A 2 13.23 -7.94 -2.61
N LYS A 3 12.52 -7.14 -1.81
CA LYS A 3 11.93 -7.51 -0.54
C LYS A 3 10.45 -7.16 -0.56
N ILE A 4 9.59 -7.96 0.07
CA ILE A 4 8.16 -7.73 0.14
C ILE A 4 7.77 -7.49 1.59
N GLU A 5 7.10 -6.35 1.84
CA GLU A 5 6.51 -6.02 3.13
C GLU A 5 4.99 -6.07 3.00
N LYS A 6 4.35 -6.96 3.75
CA LYS A 6 2.89 -7.03 3.81
C LYS A 6 2.35 -5.86 4.63
N LEU A 7 1.32 -5.17 4.11
CA LEU A 7 0.67 -4.07 4.81
C LEU A 7 -0.74 -4.48 5.24
N THR A 8 -1.08 -4.19 6.49
CA THR A 8 -2.38 -4.54 7.07
C THR A 8 -3.13 -3.30 7.52
N VAL A 9 -4.46 -3.37 7.45
CA VAL A 9 -5.35 -2.28 7.86
C VAL A 9 -5.26 -2.11 9.38
N LYS A 10 -5.05 -0.87 9.84
CA LYS A 10 -4.94 -0.56 11.27
C LYS A 10 -6.29 -0.59 11.96
N ASN A 11 -7.28 0.08 11.38
CA ASN A 11 -8.63 0.19 11.96
C ASN A 11 -9.68 -0.22 10.94
N ARG A 12 -10.78 -0.79 11.45
CA ARG A 12 -11.93 -1.08 10.59
C ARG A 12 -12.35 0.16 9.81
N CYS A 13 -12.60 -0.02 8.52
CA CYS A 13 -12.99 1.07 7.63
C CYS A 13 -14.05 0.58 6.66
N GLU A 14 -15.16 1.32 6.53
CA GLU A 14 -16.15 1.11 5.49
C GLU A 14 -15.96 2.16 4.41
N ILE A 15 -15.85 1.72 3.17
CA ILE A 15 -15.62 2.62 2.02
C ILE A 15 -16.92 2.73 1.25
N PRO A 16 -17.63 3.88 1.34
CA PRO A 16 -18.87 4.09 0.60
C PRO A 16 -18.66 4.05 -0.91
N VAL A 17 -19.72 3.74 -1.64
CA VAL A 17 -19.69 3.74 -3.11
C VAL A 17 -19.22 5.09 -3.65
N GLY A 18 -18.27 5.06 -4.57
CA GLY A 18 -17.74 6.26 -5.23
C GLY A 18 -16.80 7.11 -4.39
N SER A 19 -16.55 6.74 -3.12
CA SER A 19 -15.71 7.52 -2.22
C SER A 19 -14.22 7.21 -2.41
N VAL A 20 -13.41 8.26 -2.24
CA VAL A 20 -11.95 8.15 -2.14
C VAL A 20 -11.59 8.27 -0.66
N VAL A 21 -10.87 7.30 -0.12
CA VAL A 21 -10.47 7.29 1.28
C VAL A 21 -8.99 6.99 1.44
N GLU A 22 -8.44 7.44 2.57
CA GLU A 22 -7.08 7.12 3.00
C GLU A 22 -7.14 5.96 3.97
N ILE A 23 -6.35 4.92 3.72
CA ILE A 23 -6.28 3.76 4.59
C ILE A 23 -4.99 3.83 5.40
N GLU A 24 -5.14 3.84 6.74
CA GLU A 24 -4.00 3.72 7.64
C GLU A 24 -3.59 2.27 7.76
N VAL A 25 -2.28 2.03 7.69
CA VAL A 25 -1.70 0.70 7.88
C VAL A 25 -1.00 0.60 9.23
N SER A 26 -0.87 -0.62 9.74
CA SER A 26 -0.24 -0.87 11.04
C SER A 26 1.29 -0.85 10.96
N GLU A 27 1.85 -1.17 9.82
CA GLU A 27 3.28 -1.35 9.64
C GLU A 27 4.01 -0.04 9.42
N GLU A 28 5.14 0.12 10.11
CA GLU A 28 6.12 1.15 9.79
C GLU A 28 7.16 0.55 8.84
N VAL A 29 7.44 1.26 7.75
CA VAL A 29 8.36 0.80 6.70
C VAL A 29 9.56 1.74 6.63
N HIS A 30 10.74 1.16 6.44
CA HIS A 30 11.96 1.92 6.20
C HIS A 30 12.64 1.37 4.95
N ILE A 31 12.77 2.22 3.95
CA ILE A 31 13.47 1.89 2.70
C ILE A 31 14.93 2.35 2.86
N HIS A 32 15.81 1.40 3.16
CA HIS A 32 17.22 1.68 3.40
C HIS A 32 17.94 2.12 2.13
N SER A 33 18.92 2.99 2.29
CA SER A 33 19.84 3.38 1.24
C SER A 33 21.22 2.82 1.57
N ASP A 34 21.69 1.87 0.77
CA ASP A 34 23.02 1.29 0.93
C ASP A 34 24.00 1.94 -0.04
N LEU A 35 25.25 2.03 0.37
CA LEU A 35 26.33 2.53 -0.49
C LEU A 35 26.45 1.66 -1.73
N GLY A 36 26.44 2.29 -2.91
CA GLY A 36 26.54 1.60 -4.19
C GLY A 36 25.26 0.88 -4.64
N LYS A 37 24.14 1.14 -3.95
CA LYS A 37 22.83 0.55 -4.30
C LYS A 37 21.76 1.62 -4.34
N GLN A 38 20.84 1.50 -5.28
CA GLN A 38 19.64 2.33 -5.37
C GLN A 38 18.43 1.52 -4.92
N CYS A 39 17.67 2.05 -3.95
CA CYS A 39 16.48 1.41 -3.44
C CYS A 39 15.25 2.29 -3.66
N TYR A 40 14.13 1.66 -3.97
CA TYR A 40 12.83 2.33 -4.03
C TYR A 40 11.72 1.33 -3.69
N GLY A 41 10.58 1.83 -3.25
CA GLY A 41 9.42 1.01 -2.94
C GLY A 41 8.25 1.28 -3.87
N GLN A 42 7.45 0.25 -4.13
CA GLN A 42 6.22 0.36 -4.90
C GLN A 42 5.12 -0.43 -4.20
N PHE A 43 3.97 0.21 -3.99
CA PHE A 43 2.82 -0.45 -3.39
C PHE A 43 1.99 -1.14 -4.46
N TYR A 44 1.54 -2.36 -4.15
CA TYR A 44 0.58 -3.12 -4.97
C TYR A 44 -0.62 -3.50 -4.11
N LEU A 45 -1.80 -3.07 -4.54
CA LEU A 45 -3.06 -3.43 -3.89
C LEU A 45 -3.31 -4.93 -3.96
N ARG A 46 -3.88 -5.49 -2.89
CA ARG A 46 -4.24 -6.91 -2.86
C ARG A 46 -5.23 -7.24 -3.99
N LYS A 47 -4.92 -8.29 -4.74
CA LYS A 47 -5.68 -8.66 -5.94
C LYS A 47 -7.16 -8.89 -5.68
N CYS A 48 -7.52 -9.54 -4.57
CA CYS A 48 -8.93 -9.80 -4.25
C CYS A 48 -9.72 -8.51 -3.99
N LEU A 49 -9.09 -7.46 -3.47
CA LEU A 49 -9.72 -6.16 -3.28
C LEU A 49 -9.92 -5.45 -4.61
N ALA A 50 -8.95 -5.53 -5.51
CA ALA A 50 -9.07 -4.99 -6.86
C ALA A 50 -10.23 -5.66 -7.62
N LYS A 51 -10.41 -6.97 -7.44
CA LYS A 51 -11.53 -7.71 -8.04
C LYS A 51 -12.89 -7.29 -7.49
N LYS A 52 -12.94 -6.77 -6.26
CA LYS A 52 -14.17 -6.23 -5.67
C LYS A 52 -14.50 -4.82 -6.13
N GLY A 53 -13.61 -4.18 -6.88
CA GLY A 53 -13.80 -2.83 -7.38
C GLY A 53 -13.06 -1.75 -6.60
N LEU A 54 -12.12 -2.12 -5.74
CA LEU A 54 -11.27 -1.15 -5.05
C LEU A 54 -10.13 -0.74 -5.97
N LEU A 55 -9.98 0.57 -6.19
CA LEU A 55 -8.96 1.14 -7.06
C LEU A 55 -7.90 1.87 -6.26
N GLN A 56 -6.64 1.65 -6.60
CA GLN A 56 -5.52 2.39 -6.03
C GLN A 56 -5.40 3.74 -6.75
N CYS A 57 -5.45 4.84 -5.97
CA CYS A 57 -5.46 6.19 -6.55
C CYS A 57 -4.09 6.83 -6.66
N VAL A 58 -3.11 6.39 -5.86
CA VAL A 58 -1.76 6.93 -5.87
C VAL A 58 -0.78 5.82 -6.20
N HIS A 59 0.04 6.04 -7.22
CA HIS A 59 1.00 5.05 -7.72
C HIS A 59 2.45 5.51 -7.63
N SER A 60 2.71 6.62 -6.94
CA SER A 60 4.06 7.17 -6.81
C SER A 60 4.96 6.21 -6.03
N PRO A 61 6.19 5.96 -6.49
CA PRO A 61 7.12 5.12 -5.76
C PRO A 61 7.61 5.80 -4.48
N PHE A 62 7.98 5.00 -3.51
CA PHE A 62 8.61 5.49 -2.28
C PHE A 62 10.12 5.61 -2.51
N PRO A 63 10.72 6.78 -2.23
CA PRO A 63 12.15 6.97 -2.49
C PRO A 63 13.04 6.26 -1.48
N ALA A 64 14.32 6.16 -1.80
CA ALA A 64 15.32 5.71 -0.85
C ALA A 64 15.30 6.59 0.40
N ASN A 65 15.57 5.99 1.55
CA ASN A 65 15.54 6.62 2.87
C ASN A 65 14.16 7.03 3.38
N TRP A 66 13.10 6.72 2.64
CA TRP A 66 11.74 6.95 3.11
C TRP A 66 11.47 6.09 4.36
N LYS A 67 10.88 6.70 5.37
CA LYS A 67 10.51 6.03 6.62
C LYS A 67 9.17 6.52 7.11
N GLY A 68 8.34 5.60 7.58
CA GLY A 68 7.04 5.94 8.17
C GLY A 68 6.00 4.87 7.91
N LYS A 69 4.75 5.21 8.19
CA LYS A 69 3.60 4.38 7.83
C LYS A 69 3.07 4.83 6.49
N PRO A 70 3.08 3.96 5.46
CA PRO A 70 2.56 4.33 4.15
C PRO A 70 1.08 4.70 4.22
N LEU A 71 0.70 5.75 3.52
CA LEU A 71 -0.69 6.15 3.40
C LEU A 71 -1.21 5.61 2.07
N ILE A 72 -2.24 4.76 2.14
CA ILE A 72 -2.81 4.11 0.97
C ILE A 72 -4.11 4.82 0.61
N VAL A 73 -4.18 5.36 -0.59
CA VAL A 73 -5.37 6.08 -1.07
C VAL A 73 -6.10 5.19 -2.08
N VAL A 74 -7.36 4.91 -1.80
CA VAL A 74 -8.18 4.02 -2.62
C VAL A 74 -9.54 4.62 -2.90
N LYS A 75 -10.17 4.18 -4.00
CA LYS A 75 -11.52 4.56 -4.38
C LYS A 75 -12.38 3.29 -4.50
N ASN A 76 -13.60 3.34 -3.98
CA ASN A 76 -14.57 2.27 -4.21
C ASN A 76 -15.32 2.52 -5.52
N ASP A 77 -15.00 1.73 -6.54
CA ASP A 77 -15.63 1.79 -7.85
C ASP A 77 -16.66 0.66 -8.05
N ASP A 78 -17.04 0.00 -6.97
CA ASP A 78 -18.09 -1.03 -6.96
C ASP A 78 -19.48 -0.39 -6.77
N VAL A 79 -20.53 -1.19 -6.90
CA VAL A 79 -21.92 -0.78 -6.71
C VAL A 79 -22.39 -0.91 -5.26
N ALA A 80 -21.56 -1.44 -4.38
CA ALA A 80 -21.84 -1.63 -2.95
C ALA A 80 -20.68 -1.12 -2.09
N PRO A 81 -20.94 -0.76 -0.81
CA PRO A 81 -19.87 -0.42 0.11
C PRO A 81 -18.87 -1.57 0.28
N ILE A 82 -17.60 -1.24 0.48
CA ILE A 82 -16.55 -2.22 0.76
C ILE A 82 -16.09 -2.04 2.20
N GLU A 83 -16.14 -3.12 2.98
CA GLU A 83 -15.68 -3.13 4.36
C GLU A 83 -14.30 -3.74 4.46
N LEU A 84 -13.37 -3.02 5.10
CA LEU A 84 -12.06 -3.52 5.49
C LEU A 84 -12.02 -3.63 7.00
N ARG A 85 -11.58 -4.78 7.51
CA ARG A 85 -11.45 -5.03 8.94
C ARG A 85 -10.03 -4.79 9.39
N ALA A 86 -9.87 -4.50 10.69
CA ALA A 86 -8.53 -4.43 11.27
C ALA A 86 -7.76 -5.73 11.01
N ASP A 87 -6.48 -5.59 10.71
CA ASP A 87 -5.54 -6.67 10.37
C ASP A 87 -5.76 -7.34 9.00
N ASP A 88 -6.75 -6.91 8.22
CA ASP A 88 -6.87 -7.37 6.84
C ASP A 88 -5.66 -6.89 6.02
N GLU A 89 -5.16 -7.75 5.14
CA GLU A 89 -4.10 -7.36 4.22
C GLU A 89 -4.66 -6.44 3.15
N ILE A 90 -4.12 -5.21 3.08
CA ILE A 90 -4.50 -4.25 2.04
C ILE A 90 -3.67 -4.43 0.77
N GLY A 91 -2.46 -4.89 0.92
CA GLY A 91 -1.53 -5.09 -0.18
C GLY A 91 -0.12 -5.31 0.30
N CYS A 92 0.83 -5.18 -0.61
CA CYS A 92 2.25 -5.37 -0.33
C CYS A 92 3.05 -4.18 -0.84
N LEU A 93 4.06 -3.80 -0.08
CA LEU A 93 5.08 -2.88 -0.54
C LEU A 93 6.28 -3.70 -1.02
N TRP A 94 6.61 -3.56 -2.30
CA TRP A 94 7.78 -4.19 -2.89
C TRP A 94 8.94 -3.20 -2.84
N ILE A 95 10.05 -3.62 -2.25
CA ILE A 95 11.24 -2.81 -2.14
C ILE A 95 12.29 -3.38 -3.08
N PHE A 96 12.63 -2.62 -4.11
CA PHE A 96 13.58 -3.01 -5.15
C PHE A 96 14.95 -2.42 -4.85
N THR A 97 15.99 -3.21 -5.07
CA THR A 97 17.37 -2.81 -4.90
C THR A 97 18.13 -3.05 -6.18
N HIS A 98 18.75 -1.99 -6.71
CA HIS A 98 19.63 -2.06 -7.90
C HIS A 98 21.03 -1.64 -7.52
N LYS A 99 22.02 -2.36 -8.05
CA LYS A 99 23.43 -1.93 -7.96
C LYS A 99 23.69 -0.84 -8.99
N TYR A 100 24.50 0.12 -8.60
CA TYR A 100 25.00 1.12 -9.54
C TYR A 100 25.96 0.50 -10.55
#